data_c768612193adaf04ad931aa2bdb89a21
#
_entry.id   c768612193adaf04ad931aa2bdb89a21
#
_cell.length_a   1.000
_cell.length_b   1.000
_cell.length_c   1.000
_cell.angle_alpha   90.00
_cell.angle_beta   90.00
_cell.angle_gamma   90.00
#
_symmetry.space_group_name_H-M   'P 1'
#
loop_
_entity.id
_entity.type
_entity.pdbx_description
1 polymer ?
#
loop_
_entity_poly.entity_id
_entity_poly.type
_entity_poly.pdbx_seq_one_letter_code
_entity_poly.pdbx_strand_id
1 'polypeptide(L)'
;MPPRTRKPRRKPKKEVPPKPKREVPEHDKSYKKLFSHPQMIQDLLQGFVTEPWVAQLDFSTLETVKDSFVSDDWRERHDDIIWRVRWGKKWLYVYLLIEFQSTIDNFMAVRIMVYIGLLYQYLIETQKLKATDKLPPVLPLVIYNGSKRWEAAFELSELIEEVPRGLKKYRPHLRYLLIDEGTYGESQLTPLMKNLVAAIIRLENTRTRDNEKEVAAAIKEVLVLLMDLLKDSELAPLRRDIVTWLLRVLLPKNVPNIPIPEVAELQEMNTMLYETIQNWYKDAEVRGKAKLVIELLETKFGVLPASMRATIDHFDSETLSKCSQRLFTAKTIQEVIEPSLSPKAST
;
A
#
# COMPACT_ATOMS: atom_id res chain seq x y z
N MET A 1 -31.88 -15.16 -69.02
CA MET A 1 -30.78 -14.97 -68.06
C MET A 1 -31.06 -13.74 -67.22
N PRO A 2 -31.26 -13.80 -65.93
CA PRO A 2 -31.42 -12.60 -65.07
C PRO A 2 -30.07 -11.98 -64.81
N PRO A 3 -29.97 -10.64 -64.55
CA PRO A 3 -28.71 -9.93 -64.35
C PRO A 3 -28.13 -10.24 -62.98
N ARG A 4 -26.80 -10.49 -62.89
CA ARG A 4 -26.03 -10.70 -61.68
C ARG A 4 -25.95 -9.41 -60.84
N THR A 5 -26.56 -9.38 -59.69
CA THR A 5 -26.41 -8.32 -58.68
C THR A 5 -25.00 -8.34 -58.08
N ARG A 6 -24.22 -7.25 -58.24
CA ARG A 6 -22.93 -7.03 -57.61
C ARG A 6 -23.11 -6.84 -56.11
N LYS A 7 -22.45 -7.69 -55.28
CA LYS A 7 -22.34 -7.51 -53.82
C LYS A 7 -21.57 -6.19 -53.52
N PRO A 8 -22.02 -5.39 -52.54
CA PRO A 8 -21.30 -4.18 -52.17
C PRO A 8 -19.93 -4.52 -51.55
N ARG A 9 -18.88 -3.78 -52.02
CA ARG A 9 -17.53 -3.85 -51.44
C ARG A 9 -17.57 -3.45 -49.95
N ARG A 10 -17.16 -4.33 -49.05
CA ARG A 10 -16.91 -4.01 -47.61
C ARG A 10 -15.85 -2.91 -47.56
N LYS A 11 -16.18 -1.79 -46.90
CA LYS A 11 -15.20 -0.74 -46.55
C LYS A 11 -14.14 -1.36 -45.63
N PRO A 12 -12.85 -0.98 -45.78
CA PRO A 12 -11.79 -1.45 -44.88
C PRO A 12 -12.11 -1.00 -43.45
N LYS A 13 -12.00 -1.91 -42.49
CA LYS A 13 -12.08 -1.57 -41.05
C LYS A 13 -10.94 -0.58 -40.78
N LYS A 14 -11.26 0.61 -40.26
CA LYS A 14 -10.27 1.51 -39.69
C LYS A 14 -9.54 0.76 -38.58
N GLU A 15 -8.25 0.57 -38.72
CA GLU A 15 -7.39 0.11 -37.65
C GLU A 15 -7.48 1.10 -36.48
N VAL A 16 -7.96 0.64 -35.34
CA VAL A 16 -7.96 1.41 -34.10
C VAL A 16 -6.49 1.40 -33.62
N PRO A 17 -5.87 2.59 -33.45
CA PRO A 17 -4.50 2.63 -32.98
C PRO A 17 -4.41 1.91 -31.61
N PRO A 18 -3.30 1.18 -31.34
CA PRO A 18 -3.11 0.51 -30.07
C PRO A 18 -3.17 1.55 -28.93
N LYS A 19 -3.95 1.26 -27.90
CA LYS A 19 -4.02 2.12 -26.72
C LYS A 19 -2.61 2.27 -26.14
N PRO A 20 -2.20 3.48 -25.71
CA PRO A 20 -0.91 3.65 -25.04
C PRO A 20 -0.84 2.72 -23.83
N LYS A 21 0.29 2.01 -23.70
CA LYS A 21 0.56 1.16 -22.54
C LYS A 21 0.48 2.05 -21.29
N ARG A 22 -0.43 1.76 -20.38
CA ARG A 22 -0.45 2.40 -19.07
C ARG A 22 0.83 2.03 -18.34
N GLU A 23 1.64 3.01 -17.96
CA GLU A 23 2.75 2.76 -17.03
C GLU A 23 2.15 2.35 -15.68
N VAL A 24 2.58 1.21 -15.17
CA VAL A 24 2.20 0.72 -13.83
C VAL A 24 2.85 1.66 -12.82
N PRO A 25 2.10 2.25 -11.89
CA PRO A 25 2.66 3.11 -10.85
C PRO A 25 3.76 2.40 -10.06
N GLU A 26 4.78 3.14 -9.62
CA GLU A 26 5.91 2.60 -8.85
C GLU A 26 5.43 1.91 -7.55
N HIS A 27 4.36 2.41 -6.97
CA HIS A 27 3.71 1.86 -5.78
C HIS A 27 3.22 0.42 -6.01
N ASP A 28 2.51 0.19 -7.12
CA ASP A 28 1.94 -1.11 -7.45
C ASP A 28 3.04 -2.14 -7.69
N LYS A 29 4.10 -1.74 -8.42
CA LYS A 29 5.27 -2.59 -8.65
C LYS A 29 5.97 -2.99 -7.35
N SER A 30 6.10 -2.03 -6.42
CA SER A 30 6.77 -2.25 -5.14
C SER A 30 5.98 -3.21 -4.25
N TYR A 31 4.67 -3.05 -4.14
CA TYR A 31 3.83 -3.98 -3.40
C TYR A 31 3.83 -5.39 -4.00
N LYS A 32 3.68 -5.50 -5.32
CA LYS A 32 3.82 -6.78 -6.01
C LYS A 32 5.14 -7.46 -5.64
N LYS A 33 6.22 -6.69 -5.55
CA LYS A 33 7.53 -7.21 -5.17
C LYS A 33 7.56 -7.67 -3.71
N LEU A 34 6.95 -6.94 -2.78
CA LEU A 34 6.83 -7.37 -1.38
C LEU A 34 6.05 -8.68 -1.26
N PHE A 35 4.87 -8.75 -1.88
CA PHE A 35 4.03 -9.95 -1.84
C PHE A 35 4.51 -11.10 -2.75
N SER A 36 5.65 -10.93 -3.45
CA SER A 36 6.35 -12.03 -4.11
C SER A 36 7.24 -12.85 -3.16
N HIS A 37 7.37 -12.45 -1.89
CA HIS A 37 8.11 -13.18 -0.88
C HIS A 37 7.19 -14.11 -0.05
N PRO A 38 7.58 -15.39 0.17
CA PRO A 38 6.77 -16.36 0.92
C PRO A 38 6.39 -15.87 2.32
N GLN A 39 7.31 -15.19 3.02
CA GLN A 39 7.06 -14.66 4.36
C GLN A 39 5.90 -13.68 4.40
N MET A 40 5.78 -12.81 3.40
CA MET A 40 4.67 -11.85 3.32
C MET A 40 3.32 -12.56 3.15
N ILE A 41 3.27 -13.65 2.38
CA ILE A 41 2.05 -14.44 2.19
C ILE A 41 1.69 -15.23 3.45
N GLN A 42 2.70 -15.80 4.12
CA GLN A 42 2.48 -16.45 5.41
C GLN A 42 1.90 -15.47 6.43
N ASP A 43 2.51 -14.31 6.59
CA ASP A 43 2.07 -13.28 7.51
C ASP A 43 0.68 -12.73 7.16
N LEU A 44 0.39 -12.58 5.85
CA LEU A 44 -0.93 -12.17 5.36
C LEU A 44 -2.00 -13.17 5.77
N LEU A 45 -1.78 -14.46 5.48
CA LEU A 45 -2.76 -15.50 5.79
C LEU A 45 -2.94 -15.67 7.29
N GLN A 46 -1.86 -15.73 8.06
CA GLN A 46 -1.91 -15.92 9.52
C GLN A 46 -2.48 -14.72 10.27
N GLY A 47 -2.23 -13.50 9.79
CA GLY A 47 -2.67 -12.29 10.47
C GLY A 47 -4.06 -11.80 10.09
N PHE A 48 -4.49 -12.05 8.84
CA PHE A 48 -5.65 -11.39 8.27
C PHE A 48 -6.74 -12.34 7.75
N VAL A 49 -6.47 -13.64 7.71
CA VAL A 49 -7.48 -14.66 7.38
C VAL A 49 -7.86 -15.40 8.67
N THR A 50 -9.01 -15.03 9.23
CA THR A 50 -9.46 -15.52 10.55
C THR A 50 -10.04 -16.94 10.54
N GLU A 51 -9.90 -17.67 9.44
CA GLU A 51 -10.46 -18.99 9.24
C GLU A 51 -9.61 -20.10 9.91
N PRO A 52 -10.22 -21.06 10.65
CA PRO A 52 -9.46 -22.09 11.40
C PRO A 52 -8.58 -22.99 10.53
N TRP A 53 -8.87 -23.12 9.24
CA TRP A 53 -8.08 -23.96 8.34
C TRP A 53 -6.69 -23.37 8.04
N VAL A 54 -6.46 -22.07 8.27
CA VAL A 54 -5.15 -21.42 8.08
C VAL A 54 -4.07 -22.08 8.93
N ALA A 55 -4.39 -22.48 10.16
CA ALA A 55 -3.46 -23.18 11.04
C ALA A 55 -3.07 -24.59 10.56
N GLN A 56 -3.77 -25.13 9.55
CA GLN A 56 -3.49 -26.45 8.97
C GLN A 56 -2.63 -26.37 7.70
N LEU A 57 -2.24 -25.16 7.28
CA LEU A 57 -1.40 -24.94 6.10
C LEU A 57 0.06 -25.23 6.42
N ASP A 58 0.75 -25.90 5.50
CA ASP A 58 2.19 -26.10 5.55
C ASP A 58 2.90 -24.95 4.79
N PHE A 59 3.20 -23.87 5.51
CA PHE A 59 3.80 -22.68 4.94
C PHE A 59 5.21 -22.89 4.38
N SER A 60 5.90 -23.98 4.76
CA SER A 60 7.20 -24.33 4.16
C SER A 60 7.09 -24.73 2.68
N THR A 61 5.87 -25.01 2.23
CA THR A 61 5.56 -25.41 0.85
C THR A 61 5.04 -24.26 -0.03
N LEU A 62 5.06 -23.03 0.50
CA LEU A 62 4.63 -21.86 -0.29
C LEU A 62 5.49 -21.68 -1.55
N GLU A 63 4.83 -21.66 -2.68
CA GLU A 63 5.48 -21.42 -3.97
C GLU A 63 4.59 -20.61 -4.92
N THR A 64 5.22 -19.77 -5.73
CA THR A 64 4.52 -18.99 -6.75
C THR A 64 4.13 -19.85 -7.95
N VAL A 65 2.93 -19.58 -8.49
CA VAL A 65 2.51 -20.14 -9.77
C VAL A 65 2.88 -19.14 -10.87
N LYS A 66 3.67 -19.58 -11.86
CA LYS A 66 4.17 -18.69 -12.91
C LYS A 66 3.03 -18.10 -13.76
N ASP A 67 3.15 -16.82 -14.11
CA ASP A 67 2.16 -16.00 -14.83
C ASP A 67 1.91 -16.43 -16.31
N SER A 68 2.30 -17.62 -16.72
CA SER A 68 2.30 -18.04 -18.14
C SER A 68 0.94 -18.46 -18.72
N PHE A 69 -0.13 -18.36 -17.95
CA PHE A 69 -1.46 -18.84 -18.38
C PHE A 69 -2.41 -17.72 -18.85
N VAL A 70 -1.97 -16.47 -18.82
CA VAL A 70 -2.78 -15.34 -19.28
C VAL A 70 -2.47 -15.10 -20.77
N SER A 71 -3.48 -15.13 -21.64
CA SER A 71 -3.33 -14.81 -23.06
C SER A 71 -2.83 -13.37 -23.27
N ASP A 72 -2.21 -13.10 -24.44
CA ASP A 72 -1.61 -11.77 -24.72
C ASP A 72 -2.57 -10.61 -24.54
N ASP A 73 -3.87 -10.79 -24.77
CA ASP A 73 -4.92 -9.77 -24.59
C ASP A 73 -5.17 -9.42 -23.10
N TRP A 74 -4.72 -10.25 -22.14
CA TRP A 74 -4.94 -10.10 -20.70
C TRP A 74 -3.65 -9.80 -19.93
N ARG A 75 -2.47 -9.86 -20.59
CA ARG A 75 -1.15 -9.59 -19.99
C ARG A 75 -0.96 -8.15 -19.52
N GLU A 76 -1.87 -7.24 -19.85
CA GLU A 76 -1.78 -5.84 -19.44
C GLU A 76 -2.15 -5.56 -17.97
N ARG A 77 -2.57 -6.58 -17.20
CA ARG A 77 -2.91 -6.42 -15.78
C ARG A 77 -1.82 -7.07 -14.93
N HIS A 78 -0.80 -6.26 -14.59
CA HIS A 78 0.44 -6.69 -13.95
C HIS A 78 0.37 -6.90 -12.43
N ASP A 79 -0.81 -6.80 -11.80
CA ASP A 79 -0.92 -6.64 -10.36
C ASP A 79 -1.29 -7.92 -9.61
N ASP A 80 -1.51 -9.02 -10.32
CA ASP A 80 -1.97 -10.28 -9.74
C ASP A 80 -0.80 -11.22 -9.42
N ILE A 81 -0.84 -11.86 -8.25
CA ILE A 81 0.14 -12.88 -7.84
C ILE A 81 -0.61 -14.13 -7.43
N ILE A 82 -0.16 -15.29 -7.91
CA ILE A 82 -0.76 -16.56 -7.53
C ILE A 82 0.24 -17.38 -6.75
N TRP A 83 -0.17 -17.76 -5.57
CA TRP A 83 0.56 -18.67 -4.70
C TRP A 83 -0.16 -19.99 -4.57
N ARG A 84 0.57 -21.05 -4.24
CA ARG A 84 -0.03 -22.28 -3.75
C ARG A 84 0.69 -22.76 -2.50
N VAL A 85 -0.05 -23.42 -1.63
CA VAL A 85 0.41 -23.92 -0.34
C VAL A 85 -0.24 -25.29 -0.06
N ARG A 86 0.44 -26.18 0.61
CA ARG A 86 -0.15 -27.47 1.01
C ARG A 86 -1.13 -27.33 2.15
N TRP A 87 -2.28 -27.97 1.97
CA TRP A 87 -3.29 -28.23 2.99
C TRP A 87 -3.48 -29.76 3.11
N GLY A 88 -2.72 -30.36 3.99
CA GLY A 88 -2.56 -31.81 4.05
C GLY A 88 -2.00 -32.36 2.74
N LYS A 89 -2.72 -33.27 2.08
CA LYS A 89 -2.31 -33.86 0.80
C LYS A 89 -2.70 -33.03 -0.44
N LYS A 90 -3.43 -31.94 -0.27
CA LYS A 90 -3.97 -31.10 -1.36
C LYS A 90 -3.21 -29.80 -1.48
N TRP A 91 -3.34 -29.16 -2.64
CA TRP A 91 -2.92 -27.78 -2.85
C TRP A 91 -4.09 -26.84 -2.63
N LEU A 92 -3.88 -25.74 -1.88
CA LEU A 92 -4.70 -24.56 -1.88
C LEU A 92 -4.02 -23.50 -2.74
N TYR A 93 -4.74 -22.87 -3.64
CA TYR A 93 -4.27 -21.72 -4.42
C TYR A 93 -4.76 -20.43 -3.77
N VAL A 94 -3.87 -19.49 -3.58
CA VAL A 94 -4.18 -18.14 -3.12
C VAL A 94 -4.03 -17.21 -4.31
N TYR A 95 -5.16 -16.74 -4.84
CA TYR A 95 -5.19 -15.73 -5.89
C TYR A 95 -5.21 -14.36 -5.23
N LEU A 96 -4.07 -13.68 -5.25
CA LEU A 96 -3.88 -12.38 -4.61
C LEU A 96 -3.95 -11.26 -5.66
N LEU A 97 -4.97 -10.42 -5.58
CA LEU A 97 -5.11 -9.20 -6.34
C LEU A 97 -4.82 -8.00 -5.44
N ILE A 98 -3.89 -7.15 -5.87
CA ILE A 98 -3.49 -5.95 -5.14
C ILE A 98 -4.07 -4.74 -5.87
N GLU A 99 -4.95 -3.98 -5.21
CA GLU A 99 -5.66 -2.85 -5.80
C GLU A 99 -5.29 -1.53 -5.10
N PHE A 100 -4.55 -0.67 -5.80
CA PHE A 100 -4.08 0.63 -5.29
C PHE A 100 -4.80 1.84 -5.89
N GLN A 101 -5.79 1.62 -6.71
CA GLN A 101 -6.46 2.71 -7.41
C GLN A 101 -7.35 3.51 -6.46
N SER A 102 -7.37 4.81 -6.64
CA SER A 102 -8.31 5.70 -5.95
C SER A 102 -9.78 5.45 -6.37
N THR A 103 -9.97 4.71 -7.47
CA THR A 103 -11.29 4.34 -8.01
C THR A 103 -11.51 2.85 -7.78
N ILE A 104 -12.50 2.53 -6.97
CA ILE A 104 -12.91 1.15 -6.66
C ILE A 104 -13.53 0.53 -7.91
N ASP A 105 -13.08 -0.69 -8.27
CA ASP A 105 -13.72 -1.48 -9.32
C ASP A 105 -15.03 -2.09 -8.78
N ASN A 106 -16.16 -1.48 -9.13
CA ASN A 106 -17.48 -1.95 -8.69
C ASN A 106 -17.83 -3.36 -9.22
N PHE A 107 -17.12 -3.83 -10.24
CA PHE A 107 -17.28 -5.18 -10.80
C PHE A 107 -16.14 -6.14 -10.40
N MET A 108 -15.50 -5.89 -9.27
CA MET A 108 -14.40 -6.71 -8.77
C MET A 108 -14.75 -8.20 -8.70
N ALA A 109 -15.95 -8.56 -8.25
CA ALA A 109 -16.39 -9.96 -8.19
C ALA A 109 -16.46 -10.62 -9.59
N VAL A 110 -16.81 -9.86 -10.64
CA VAL A 110 -16.79 -10.35 -12.04
C VAL A 110 -15.34 -10.54 -12.49
N ARG A 111 -14.46 -9.60 -12.17
CA ARG A 111 -13.03 -9.68 -12.49
C ARG A 111 -12.40 -10.91 -11.86
N ILE A 112 -12.65 -11.15 -10.58
CA ILE A 112 -12.17 -12.33 -9.86
C ILE A 112 -12.70 -13.65 -10.49
N MET A 113 -13.99 -13.69 -10.87
CA MET A 113 -14.57 -14.87 -11.54
C MET A 113 -13.82 -15.22 -12.82
N VAL A 114 -13.53 -14.22 -13.65
CA VAL A 114 -12.80 -14.44 -14.91
C VAL A 114 -11.42 -15.02 -14.65
N TYR A 115 -10.68 -14.45 -13.69
CA TYR A 115 -9.33 -14.93 -13.39
C TYR A 115 -9.29 -16.33 -12.78
N ILE A 116 -10.23 -16.66 -11.89
CA ILE A 116 -10.35 -18.03 -11.36
C ILE A 116 -10.67 -19.01 -12.48
N GLY A 117 -11.53 -18.63 -13.41
CA GLY A 117 -11.84 -19.44 -14.60
C GLY A 117 -10.59 -19.73 -15.44
N LEU A 118 -9.79 -18.68 -15.71
CA LEU A 118 -8.52 -18.81 -16.43
C LEU A 118 -7.50 -19.67 -15.68
N LEU A 119 -7.38 -19.49 -14.37
CA LEU A 119 -6.52 -20.33 -13.53
C LEU A 119 -6.93 -21.80 -13.60
N TYR A 120 -8.22 -22.11 -13.53
CA TYR A 120 -8.70 -23.48 -13.65
C TYR A 120 -8.44 -24.08 -15.04
N GLN A 121 -8.61 -23.31 -16.11
CA GLN A 121 -8.25 -23.78 -17.46
C GLN A 121 -6.77 -24.14 -17.55
N TYR A 122 -5.89 -23.25 -17.07
CA TYR A 122 -4.45 -23.48 -17.00
C TYR A 122 -4.11 -24.75 -16.20
N LEU A 123 -4.73 -24.94 -15.03
CA LEU A 123 -4.48 -26.13 -14.19
C LEU A 123 -4.95 -27.42 -14.86
N ILE A 124 -6.08 -27.41 -15.57
CA ILE A 124 -6.59 -28.56 -16.33
C ILE A 124 -5.58 -28.96 -17.41
N GLU A 125 -5.07 -27.98 -18.15
CA GLU A 125 -4.14 -28.24 -19.26
C GLU A 125 -2.75 -28.68 -18.77
N THR A 126 -2.18 -27.95 -17.81
CA THR A 126 -0.80 -28.19 -17.35
C THR A 126 -0.66 -29.40 -16.45
N GLN A 127 -1.64 -29.66 -15.58
CA GLN A 127 -1.64 -30.84 -14.70
C GLN A 127 -2.27 -32.07 -15.36
N LYS A 128 -2.79 -31.96 -16.60
CA LYS A 128 -3.45 -33.01 -17.33
C LYS A 128 -4.54 -33.70 -16.49
N LEU A 129 -5.38 -32.88 -15.85
CA LEU A 129 -6.46 -33.37 -14.99
C LEU A 129 -7.42 -34.28 -15.76
N LYS A 130 -7.75 -35.40 -15.18
CA LYS A 130 -8.73 -36.37 -15.74
C LYS A 130 -10.15 -35.93 -15.37
N ALA A 131 -11.13 -36.45 -16.07
CA ALA A 131 -12.55 -36.19 -15.80
C ALA A 131 -13.01 -36.56 -14.38
N THR A 132 -12.28 -37.44 -13.69
CA THR A 132 -12.52 -37.88 -12.31
C THR A 132 -11.85 -36.99 -11.26
N ASP A 133 -10.91 -36.16 -11.67
CA ASP A 133 -10.15 -35.31 -10.76
C ASP A 133 -10.99 -34.07 -10.40
N LYS A 134 -10.78 -33.54 -9.20
CA LYS A 134 -11.42 -32.30 -8.76
C LYS A 134 -10.43 -31.14 -8.86
N LEU A 135 -10.95 -29.98 -9.21
CA LEU A 135 -10.18 -28.75 -9.19
C LEU A 135 -9.75 -28.43 -7.75
N PRO A 136 -8.55 -27.85 -7.55
CA PRO A 136 -8.10 -27.43 -6.24
C PRO A 136 -8.93 -26.24 -5.74
N PRO A 137 -9.05 -26.04 -4.41
CA PRO A 137 -9.65 -24.85 -3.86
C PRO A 137 -8.80 -23.61 -4.18
N VAL A 138 -9.48 -22.50 -4.42
CA VAL A 138 -8.85 -21.18 -4.62
C VAL A 138 -9.41 -20.21 -3.59
N LEU A 139 -8.54 -19.50 -2.87
CA LEU A 139 -8.88 -18.35 -2.04
C LEU A 139 -8.63 -17.07 -2.85
N PRO A 140 -9.66 -16.41 -3.35
CA PRO A 140 -9.50 -15.09 -3.95
C PRO A 140 -9.39 -14.03 -2.85
N LEU A 141 -8.31 -13.28 -2.85
CA LEU A 141 -8.00 -12.26 -1.86
C LEU A 141 -7.67 -10.95 -2.56
N VAL A 142 -8.28 -9.87 -2.11
CA VAL A 142 -8.03 -8.51 -2.58
C VAL A 142 -7.42 -7.70 -1.43
N ILE A 143 -6.23 -7.13 -1.65
CA ILE A 143 -5.66 -6.11 -0.77
C ILE A 143 -6.00 -4.76 -1.38
N TYR A 144 -6.62 -3.90 -0.59
CA TYR A 144 -6.99 -2.56 -0.99
C TYR A 144 -6.33 -1.51 -0.11
N ASN A 145 -5.63 -0.57 -0.75
CA ASN A 145 -4.91 0.53 -0.11
C ASN A 145 -5.38 1.90 -0.63
N GLY A 146 -6.66 2.05 -0.92
CA GLY A 146 -7.20 3.33 -1.35
C GLY A 146 -7.61 4.23 -0.19
N SER A 147 -7.75 5.54 -0.47
CA SER A 147 -8.19 6.53 0.52
C SER A 147 -9.69 6.45 0.84
N LYS A 148 -10.50 5.96 -0.10
CA LYS A 148 -11.94 5.73 0.10
C LYS A 148 -12.17 4.37 0.70
N ARG A 149 -13.25 4.21 1.47
CA ARG A 149 -13.66 2.88 1.96
C ARG A 149 -14.20 2.05 0.81
N TRP A 150 -13.98 0.73 0.89
CA TRP A 150 -14.44 -0.20 -0.12
C TRP A 150 -15.96 -0.35 -0.09
N GLU A 151 -16.61 -0.10 -1.22
CA GLU A 151 -18.09 -0.14 -1.36
C GLU A 151 -18.56 -1.15 -2.42
N ALA A 152 -17.63 -1.80 -3.15
CA ALA A 152 -18.01 -2.77 -4.17
C ALA A 152 -18.54 -4.08 -3.54
N ALA A 153 -19.41 -4.75 -4.28
CA ALA A 153 -20.00 -6.03 -3.88
C ALA A 153 -18.92 -7.09 -3.60
N PHE A 154 -19.09 -7.83 -2.50
CA PHE A 154 -18.17 -8.91 -2.11
C PHE A 154 -18.47 -10.22 -2.81
N GLU A 155 -19.69 -10.39 -3.29
CA GLU A 155 -20.16 -11.60 -3.95
C GLU A 155 -20.76 -11.29 -5.32
N LEU A 156 -20.44 -12.13 -6.30
CA LEU A 156 -20.89 -11.97 -7.68
C LEU A 156 -22.42 -11.93 -7.80
N SER A 157 -23.11 -12.70 -6.98
CA SER A 157 -24.57 -12.74 -7.01
C SER A 157 -25.23 -11.39 -6.65
N GLU A 158 -24.56 -10.52 -5.90
CA GLU A 158 -25.04 -9.18 -5.56
C GLU A 158 -25.07 -8.23 -6.77
N LEU A 159 -24.26 -8.51 -7.81
CA LEU A 159 -24.18 -7.73 -9.06
C LEU A 159 -25.18 -8.17 -10.13
N ILE A 160 -25.92 -9.25 -9.88
CA ILE A 160 -26.87 -9.81 -10.84
C ILE A 160 -28.29 -9.37 -10.47
N GLU A 161 -29.01 -8.83 -11.44
CA GLU A 161 -30.41 -8.41 -11.27
C GLU A 161 -31.26 -9.55 -10.68
N GLU A 162 -32.32 -9.17 -9.96
CA GLU A 162 -33.27 -10.15 -9.43
C GLU A 162 -33.91 -10.92 -10.58
N VAL A 163 -33.94 -12.24 -10.41
CA VAL A 163 -34.45 -13.15 -11.44
C VAL A 163 -35.64 -13.96 -10.92
N PRO A 164 -36.56 -14.37 -11.82
CA PRO A 164 -37.64 -15.28 -11.48
C PRO A 164 -37.14 -16.53 -10.77
N ARG A 165 -37.95 -17.10 -9.86
CA ARG A 165 -37.56 -18.25 -9.01
C ARG A 165 -36.87 -19.39 -9.75
N GLY A 166 -37.26 -19.70 -10.98
CA GLY A 166 -36.67 -20.76 -11.79
C GLY A 166 -35.23 -20.52 -12.23
N LEU A 167 -34.79 -19.27 -12.37
CA LEU A 167 -33.44 -18.89 -12.76
C LEU A 167 -32.47 -18.77 -11.57
N LYS A 168 -32.94 -18.65 -10.34
CA LYS A 168 -32.06 -18.53 -9.16
C LYS A 168 -31.02 -19.65 -9.05
N LYS A 169 -31.38 -20.88 -9.41
CA LYS A 169 -30.48 -22.06 -9.37
C LYS A 169 -29.31 -22.00 -10.35
N TYR A 170 -29.37 -21.13 -11.34
CA TYR A 170 -28.31 -20.95 -12.33
C TYR A 170 -27.43 -19.72 -12.02
N ARG A 171 -27.74 -18.97 -10.96
CA ARG A 171 -26.97 -17.81 -10.55
C ARG A 171 -25.61 -18.26 -10.04
N PRO A 172 -24.49 -17.75 -10.59
CA PRO A 172 -23.18 -18.07 -10.08
C PRO A 172 -22.97 -17.45 -8.70
N HIS A 173 -22.29 -18.18 -7.82
CA HIS A 173 -21.86 -17.74 -6.51
C HIS A 173 -20.34 -17.76 -6.45
N LEU A 174 -19.74 -16.61 -6.20
CA LEU A 174 -18.33 -16.47 -5.99
C LEU A 174 -18.09 -15.27 -5.09
N ARG A 175 -17.36 -15.50 -4.01
CA ARG A 175 -17.00 -14.48 -3.03
C ARG A 175 -15.50 -14.34 -2.94
N TYR A 176 -15.00 -13.12 -2.75
CA TYR A 176 -13.60 -12.86 -2.45
C TYR A 176 -13.45 -12.31 -1.02
N LEU A 177 -12.25 -12.48 -0.46
CA LEU A 177 -11.85 -11.88 0.81
C LEU A 177 -11.24 -10.52 0.53
N LEU A 178 -11.67 -9.48 1.23
CA LEU A 178 -11.10 -8.15 1.17
C LEU A 178 -10.27 -7.86 2.42
N ILE A 179 -9.06 -7.34 2.20
CA ILE A 179 -8.24 -6.68 3.20
C ILE A 179 -8.17 -5.21 2.80
N ASP A 180 -9.05 -4.38 3.38
CA ASP A 180 -9.01 -2.92 3.25
C ASP A 180 -8.08 -2.37 4.33
N GLU A 181 -6.81 -2.07 3.97
CA GLU A 181 -5.76 -1.67 4.90
C GLU A 181 -6.16 -0.49 5.79
N GLY A 182 -6.90 0.45 5.26
CA GLY A 182 -7.34 1.62 6.02
C GLY A 182 -8.45 1.36 7.05
N THR A 183 -9.00 0.14 7.13
CA THR A 183 -9.95 -0.24 8.18
C THR A 183 -9.28 -0.74 9.45
N TYR A 184 -7.99 -1.11 9.37
CA TYR A 184 -7.25 -1.65 10.51
C TYR A 184 -6.69 -0.53 11.39
N GLY A 185 -7.30 -0.35 12.56
CA GLY A 185 -6.80 0.56 13.58
C GLY A 185 -5.71 -0.07 14.43
N GLU A 186 -5.07 0.74 15.29
CA GLU A 186 -3.96 0.32 16.15
C GLU A 186 -4.34 -0.86 17.07
N SER A 187 -5.56 -0.87 17.61
CA SER A 187 -6.06 -1.96 18.48
C SER A 187 -6.12 -3.32 17.77
N GLN A 188 -6.33 -3.34 16.45
CA GLN A 188 -6.38 -4.56 15.65
C GLN A 188 -4.99 -5.01 15.20
N LEU A 189 -4.05 -4.06 15.02
CA LEU A 189 -2.69 -4.33 14.58
C LEU A 189 -1.73 -4.64 15.74
N THR A 190 -2.00 -4.16 16.95
CA THR A 190 -1.18 -4.43 18.14
C THR A 190 -0.99 -5.93 18.43
N PRO A 191 -2.02 -6.79 18.36
CA PRO A 191 -1.81 -8.24 18.55
C PRO A 191 -0.90 -8.87 17.48
N LEU A 192 -0.70 -8.19 16.34
CA LEU A 192 0.08 -8.64 15.20
C LEU A 192 1.48 -7.99 15.14
N MET A 193 2.08 -7.62 16.28
CA MET A 193 3.39 -6.95 16.29
C MET A 193 4.53 -7.75 15.65
N LYS A 194 4.42 -9.07 15.57
CA LYS A 194 5.43 -9.92 14.91
C LYS A 194 5.06 -10.28 13.47
N ASN A 195 4.19 -9.51 12.84
CA ASN A 195 3.67 -9.75 11.49
C ASN A 195 4.10 -8.62 10.56
N LEU A 196 4.82 -8.95 9.48
CA LEU A 196 5.36 -7.98 8.53
C LEU A 196 4.25 -7.23 7.77
N VAL A 197 3.15 -7.90 7.44
CA VAL A 197 2.03 -7.25 6.75
C VAL A 197 1.36 -6.22 7.66
N ALA A 198 1.19 -6.54 8.95
CA ALA A 198 0.69 -5.58 9.92
C ALA A 198 1.62 -4.36 10.07
N ALA A 199 2.93 -4.57 10.03
CA ALA A 199 3.91 -3.48 10.05
C ALA A 199 3.78 -2.59 8.80
N ILE A 200 3.62 -3.17 7.61
CA ILE A 200 3.38 -2.43 6.36
C ILE A 200 2.07 -1.63 6.44
N ILE A 201 0.97 -2.24 6.88
CA ILE A 201 -0.33 -1.57 7.05
C ILE A 201 -0.22 -0.39 8.04
N ARG A 202 0.51 -0.53 9.15
CA ARG A 202 0.77 0.57 10.08
C ARG A 202 1.47 1.75 9.40
N LEU A 203 2.49 1.46 8.60
CA LEU A 203 3.22 2.47 7.84
C LEU A 203 2.32 3.16 6.81
N GLU A 204 1.53 2.42 6.06
CA GLU A 204 0.59 2.98 5.09
C GLU A 204 -0.48 3.85 5.76
N ASN A 205 -0.98 3.47 6.92
CA ASN A 205 -1.97 4.24 7.67
C ASN A 205 -1.39 5.53 8.30
N THR A 206 -0.07 5.73 8.30
CA THR A 206 0.51 7.04 8.72
C THR A 206 0.10 8.17 7.79
N ARG A 207 -0.27 7.89 6.54
CA ARG A 207 -0.73 8.88 5.55
C ARG A 207 -2.01 9.62 5.95
N THR A 208 -2.80 9.06 6.86
CA THR A 208 -4.06 9.66 7.32
C THR A 208 -3.88 10.57 8.53
N ARG A 209 -2.66 10.74 9.02
CA ARG A 209 -2.34 11.57 10.18
C ARG A 209 -1.95 12.97 9.72
N ASP A 210 -2.56 13.98 10.33
CA ASP A 210 -2.32 15.41 9.98
C ASP A 210 -1.08 15.98 10.67
N ASN A 211 -0.54 15.29 11.67
CA ASN A 211 0.58 15.77 12.49
C ASN A 211 1.89 15.09 12.07
N GLU A 212 2.81 15.84 11.45
CA GLU A 212 4.11 15.33 10.99
C GLU A 212 4.92 14.66 12.11
N LYS A 213 4.85 15.17 13.35
CA LYS A 213 5.55 14.59 14.49
C LYS A 213 5.01 13.21 14.84
N GLU A 214 3.69 13.02 14.79
CA GLU A 214 3.05 11.73 15.04
C GLU A 214 3.36 10.74 13.92
N VAL A 215 3.40 11.20 12.67
CA VAL A 215 3.80 10.41 11.50
C VAL A 215 5.25 9.94 11.68
N ALA A 216 6.17 10.85 12.02
CA ALA A 216 7.58 10.52 12.22
C ALA A 216 7.79 9.52 13.37
N ALA A 217 7.09 9.72 14.49
CA ALA A 217 7.15 8.82 15.64
C ALA A 217 6.67 7.41 15.29
N ALA A 218 5.54 7.31 14.58
CA ALA A 218 4.98 6.04 14.16
C ALA A 218 5.89 5.30 13.17
N ILE A 219 6.44 6.01 12.19
CA ILE A 219 7.39 5.43 11.24
C ILE A 219 8.63 4.90 11.97
N LYS A 220 9.18 5.68 12.91
CA LYS A 220 10.35 5.28 13.71
C LYS A 220 10.07 4.00 14.51
N GLU A 221 8.93 3.92 15.19
CA GLU A 221 8.53 2.75 15.97
C GLU A 221 8.44 1.49 15.09
N VAL A 222 7.75 1.59 13.96
CA VAL A 222 7.59 0.45 13.04
C VAL A 222 8.91 0.05 12.41
N LEU A 223 9.82 0.99 12.13
CA LEU A 223 11.14 0.65 11.61
C LEU A 223 11.99 -0.16 12.58
N VAL A 224 11.97 0.19 13.87
CA VAL A 224 12.65 -0.60 14.91
C VAL A 224 12.10 -2.03 14.92
N LEU A 225 10.78 -2.17 14.81
CA LEU A 225 10.11 -3.47 14.72
C LEU A 225 10.54 -4.24 13.46
N LEU A 226 10.54 -3.60 12.30
CA LEU A 226 10.97 -4.23 11.04
C LEU A 226 12.43 -4.67 11.07
N MET A 227 13.32 -3.91 11.72
CA MET A 227 14.73 -4.29 11.89
C MET A 227 14.87 -5.59 12.69
N ASP A 228 14.06 -5.79 13.73
CA ASP A 228 14.06 -7.04 14.51
C ASP A 228 13.44 -8.20 13.72
N LEU A 229 12.31 -7.98 13.06
CA LEU A 229 11.63 -9.01 12.27
C LEU A 229 12.44 -9.50 11.05
N LEU A 230 13.26 -8.63 10.48
CA LEU A 230 14.02 -8.89 9.26
C LEU A 230 15.51 -9.18 9.51
N LYS A 231 15.90 -9.47 10.75
CA LYS A 231 17.32 -9.70 11.10
C LYS A 231 17.94 -10.94 10.47
N ASP A 232 17.13 -11.96 10.19
CA ASP A 232 17.61 -13.23 9.66
C ASP A 232 18.15 -13.06 8.24
N SER A 233 19.26 -13.74 7.95
CA SER A 233 19.96 -13.67 6.63
C SER A 233 19.07 -14.15 5.47
N GLU A 234 18.22 -15.11 5.71
CA GLU A 234 17.28 -15.64 4.71
C GLU A 234 16.26 -14.59 4.25
N LEU A 235 15.96 -13.60 5.09
CA LEU A 235 15.05 -12.49 4.79
C LEU A 235 15.75 -11.30 4.12
N ALA A 236 17.06 -11.39 3.81
CA ALA A 236 17.80 -10.30 3.19
C ALA A 236 17.18 -9.77 1.87
N PRO A 237 16.66 -10.60 0.95
CA PRO A 237 15.96 -10.11 -0.23
C PRO A 237 14.70 -9.30 0.11
N LEU A 238 13.85 -9.81 1.02
CA LEU A 238 12.65 -9.12 1.46
C LEU A 238 12.98 -7.79 2.16
N ARG A 239 14.00 -7.79 3.03
CA ARG A 239 14.49 -6.59 3.70
C ARG A 239 14.89 -5.50 2.69
N ARG A 240 15.62 -5.87 1.63
CA ARG A 240 16.00 -4.94 0.54
C ARG A 240 14.77 -4.34 -0.14
N ASP A 241 13.77 -5.17 -0.42
CA ASP A 241 12.55 -4.74 -1.09
C ASP A 241 11.70 -3.83 -0.20
N ILE A 242 11.58 -4.12 1.09
CA ILE A 242 10.91 -3.25 2.08
C ILE A 242 11.62 -1.90 2.17
N VAL A 243 12.95 -1.87 2.25
CA VAL A 243 13.68 -0.61 2.30
C VAL A 243 13.54 0.18 1.00
N THR A 244 13.56 -0.50 -0.15
CA THR A 244 13.32 0.16 -1.45
C THR A 244 11.92 0.77 -1.51
N TRP A 245 10.91 0.06 -1.04
CA TRP A 245 9.54 0.57 -0.95
C TRP A 245 9.44 1.77 0.01
N LEU A 246 10.05 1.69 1.20
CA LEU A 246 10.11 2.80 2.15
C LEU A 246 10.69 4.06 1.52
N LEU A 247 11.85 3.93 0.88
CA LEU A 247 12.58 5.07 0.30
C LEU A 247 11.89 5.65 -0.94
N ARG A 248 11.35 4.81 -1.83
CA ARG A 248 10.80 5.26 -3.12
C ARG A 248 9.32 5.55 -3.10
N VAL A 249 8.58 4.97 -2.16
CA VAL A 249 7.11 5.04 -2.15
C VAL A 249 6.60 5.74 -0.88
N LEU A 250 6.95 5.23 0.30
CA LEU A 250 6.36 5.73 1.55
C LEU A 250 6.90 7.11 1.93
N LEU A 251 8.22 7.27 2.02
CA LEU A 251 8.84 8.51 2.49
C LEU A 251 8.54 9.70 1.58
N PRO A 252 8.66 9.62 0.24
CA PRO A 252 8.35 10.76 -0.63
C PRO A 252 6.90 11.23 -0.53
N LYS A 253 5.97 10.34 -0.18
CA LYS A 253 4.55 10.70 0.00
C LYS A 253 4.28 11.41 1.33
N ASN A 254 5.00 11.02 2.37
CA ASN A 254 4.78 11.53 3.73
C ASN A 254 5.70 12.71 4.06
N VAL A 255 6.84 12.82 3.40
CA VAL A 255 7.88 13.81 3.69
C VAL A 255 8.44 14.35 2.38
N PRO A 256 7.84 15.38 1.81
CA PRO A 256 8.36 16.02 0.61
C PRO A 256 9.75 16.61 0.89
N ASN A 257 10.68 16.42 -0.06
CA ASN A 257 12.06 16.95 -0.04
C ASN A 257 13.08 16.25 0.89
N ILE A 258 12.83 15.02 1.34
CA ILE A 258 13.94 14.24 1.91
C ILE A 258 14.92 13.86 0.78
N PRO A 259 16.23 14.15 0.92
CA PRO A 259 17.22 13.56 0.03
C PRO A 259 17.21 12.05 0.20
N ILE A 260 16.81 11.32 -0.86
CA ILE A 260 16.85 9.85 -0.85
C ILE A 260 18.30 9.44 -1.05
N PRO A 261 18.94 8.78 -0.06
CA PRO A 261 20.34 8.37 -0.21
C PRO A 261 20.45 7.27 -1.29
N GLU A 262 21.47 7.39 -2.16
CA GLU A 262 21.89 6.26 -2.99
C GLU A 262 22.61 5.26 -2.09
N VAL A 263 22.03 4.07 -1.94
CA VAL A 263 22.53 3.07 -1.00
C VAL A 263 23.03 1.84 -1.74
N ALA A 264 24.29 1.48 -1.50
CA ALA A 264 24.94 0.33 -2.13
C ALA A 264 24.79 -0.98 -1.34
N GLU A 265 24.77 -0.95 0.02
CA GLU A 265 24.71 -2.15 0.86
C GLU A 265 23.70 -2.06 2.02
N LEU A 266 23.17 -3.24 2.41
CA LEU A 266 22.05 -3.40 3.36
C LEU A 266 22.33 -2.92 4.79
N GLN A 267 23.59 -3.02 5.23
CA GLN A 267 23.98 -2.68 6.61
C GLN A 267 24.15 -1.16 6.77
N GLU A 268 24.72 -0.52 5.75
CA GLU A 268 24.81 0.94 5.64
C GLU A 268 23.43 1.57 5.50
N MET A 269 22.54 0.90 4.75
CA MET A 269 21.17 1.30 4.52
C MET A 269 20.35 1.39 5.81
N ASN A 270 20.48 0.44 6.72
CA ASN A 270 19.75 0.47 7.99
C ASN A 270 20.20 1.66 8.87
N THR A 271 21.51 1.94 8.92
CA THR A 271 22.05 3.05 9.69
C THR A 271 21.64 4.39 9.08
N MET A 272 21.78 4.55 7.77
CA MET A 272 21.40 5.76 7.04
C MET A 272 19.89 6.04 7.11
N LEU A 273 19.08 5.01 6.96
CA LEU A 273 17.62 5.13 7.08
C LEU A 273 17.23 5.56 8.50
N TYR A 274 17.84 4.95 9.51
CA TYR A 274 17.62 5.31 10.89
C TYR A 274 18.04 6.77 11.17
N GLU A 275 19.21 7.19 10.72
CA GLU A 275 19.69 8.58 10.85
C GLU A 275 18.80 9.59 10.11
N THR A 276 18.41 9.25 8.88
CA THR A 276 17.50 10.10 8.07
C THR A 276 16.17 10.31 8.78
N ILE A 277 15.59 9.26 9.34
CA ILE A 277 14.31 9.36 10.07
C ILE A 277 14.49 10.06 11.42
N GLN A 278 15.60 9.85 12.11
CA GLN A 278 15.90 10.60 13.34
C GLN A 278 16.04 12.10 13.08
N ASN A 279 16.73 12.47 12.00
CA ASN A 279 16.87 13.86 11.61
C ASN A 279 15.51 14.46 11.21
N TRP A 280 14.76 13.75 10.39
CA TRP A 280 13.41 14.17 10.02
C TRP A 280 12.48 14.32 11.24
N TYR A 281 12.55 13.39 12.21
CA TYR A 281 11.78 13.49 13.45
C TYR A 281 12.13 14.78 14.22
N LYS A 282 13.42 15.11 14.33
CA LYS A 282 13.87 16.37 14.96
C LYS A 282 13.36 17.58 14.20
N ASP A 283 13.45 17.57 12.89
CA ASP A 283 12.99 18.65 12.02
C ASP A 283 11.46 18.82 12.09
N ALA A 284 10.71 17.70 12.12
CA ALA A 284 9.26 17.74 12.30
C ALA A 284 8.86 18.29 13.68
N GLU A 285 9.63 17.98 14.73
CA GLU A 285 9.42 18.53 16.07
C GLU A 285 9.64 20.05 16.07
N VAL A 286 10.69 20.52 15.41
CA VAL A 286 11.00 21.97 15.30
C VAL A 286 9.91 22.69 14.50
N ARG A 287 9.48 22.13 13.35
CA ARG A 287 8.37 22.69 12.57
C ARG A 287 7.05 22.74 13.35
N GLY A 288 6.75 21.67 14.10
CA GLY A 288 5.57 21.65 14.98
C GLY A 288 5.59 22.74 16.04
N LYS A 289 6.76 22.98 16.67
CA LYS A 289 6.95 24.09 17.61
C LYS A 289 6.81 25.45 16.94
N ALA A 290 7.37 25.63 15.74
CA ALA A 290 7.26 26.87 14.98
C ALA A 290 5.79 27.19 14.66
N LYS A 291 5.04 26.20 14.17
CA LYS A 291 3.61 26.34 13.88
C LYS A 291 2.82 26.76 15.13
N LEU A 292 3.07 26.10 16.26
CA LEU A 292 2.41 26.46 17.52
C LEU A 292 2.75 27.89 17.96
N VAL A 293 4.01 28.31 17.85
CA VAL A 293 4.43 29.68 18.18
C VAL A 293 3.72 30.69 17.28
N ILE A 294 3.61 30.43 15.98
CA ILE A 294 2.88 31.29 15.04
C ILE A 294 1.39 31.37 15.42
N GLU A 295 0.73 30.27 15.70
CA GLU A 295 -0.68 30.24 16.11
C GLU A 295 -0.93 31.02 17.40
N LEU A 296 -0.05 30.89 18.39
CA LEU A 296 -0.12 31.64 19.65
C LEU A 296 0.11 33.15 19.46
N LEU A 297 1.08 33.52 18.61
CA LEU A 297 1.33 34.93 18.27
C LEU A 297 0.13 35.54 17.55
N GLU A 298 -0.46 34.82 16.58
CA GLU A 298 -1.64 35.29 15.85
C GLU A 298 -2.87 35.40 16.75
N THR A 299 -3.02 34.49 17.69
CA THR A 299 -4.11 34.56 18.69
C THR A 299 -3.97 35.84 19.58
N LYS A 300 -2.74 36.20 19.95
CA LYS A 300 -2.51 37.35 20.86
C LYS A 300 -2.43 38.68 20.15
N PHE A 301 -1.79 38.76 18.99
CA PHE A 301 -1.42 40.00 18.32
C PHE A 301 -2.09 40.19 16.95
N GLY A 302 -2.88 39.23 16.47
CA GLY A 302 -3.48 39.26 15.14
C GLY A 302 -2.58 38.65 14.06
N VAL A 303 -3.02 38.73 12.81
CA VAL A 303 -2.38 38.03 11.66
C VAL A 303 -0.92 38.50 11.48
N LEU A 304 0.00 37.54 11.45
CA LEU A 304 1.43 37.82 11.25
C LEU A 304 1.75 38.08 9.77
N PRO A 305 2.62 39.06 9.47
CA PRO A 305 3.19 39.24 8.14
C PRO A 305 3.93 38.01 7.66
N ALA A 306 3.88 37.73 6.35
CA ALA A 306 4.51 36.54 5.74
C ALA A 306 6.05 36.49 6.02
N SER A 307 6.73 37.65 6.07
CA SER A 307 8.14 37.74 6.41
C SER A 307 8.44 37.28 7.84
N MET A 308 7.57 37.58 8.79
CA MET A 308 7.73 37.13 10.18
C MET A 308 7.47 35.65 10.34
N ARG A 309 6.47 35.12 9.66
CA ARG A 309 6.24 33.65 9.63
C ARG A 309 7.48 32.93 9.10
N ALA A 310 8.02 33.37 7.95
CA ALA A 310 9.23 32.77 7.37
C ALA A 310 10.44 32.87 8.33
N THR A 311 10.56 33.95 9.11
CA THR A 311 11.62 34.06 10.12
C THR A 311 11.46 33.05 11.23
N ILE A 312 10.24 32.85 11.75
CA ILE A 312 9.93 31.89 12.82
C ILE A 312 10.16 30.46 12.36
N ASP A 313 9.83 30.14 11.08
CA ASP A 313 10.05 28.83 10.48
C ASP A 313 11.54 28.42 10.42
N HIS A 314 12.47 29.40 10.50
CA HIS A 314 13.91 29.15 10.52
C HIS A 314 14.52 29.12 11.94
N PHE A 315 13.73 29.30 12.99
CA PHE A 315 14.23 29.25 14.36
C PHE A 315 14.52 27.81 14.81
N ASP A 316 15.55 27.65 15.63
CA ASP A 316 15.83 26.36 16.28
C ASP A 316 14.86 26.09 17.46
N SER A 317 14.86 24.87 17.95
CA SER A 317 13.95 24.41 19.02
C SER A 317 14.12 25.23 20.32
N GLU A 318 15.33 25.68 20.63
CA GLU A 318 15.63 26.49 21.83
C GLU A 318 15.04 27.90 21.71
N THR A 319 15.26 28.52 20.56
CA THR A 319 14.71 29.87 20.21
C THR A 319 13.17 29.83 20.24
N LEU A 320 12.54 28.81 19.66
CA LEU A 320 11.08 28.66 19.69
C LEU A 320 10.54 28.51 21.12
N SER A 321 11.25 27.76 21.96
CA SER A 321 10.87 27.60 23.37
C SER A 321 10.97 28.93 24.14
N LYS A 322 12.01 29.73 23.86
CA LYS A 322 12.16 31.10 24.43
C LYS A 322 11.05 32.04 23.95
N CYS A 323 10.69 31.97 22.66
CA CYS A 323 9.56 32.73 22.13
C CYS A 323 8.25 32.38 22.83
N SER A 324 7.98 31.08 23.03
CA SER A 324 6.79 30.62 23.76
C SER A 324 6.72 31.16 25.19
N GLN A 325 7.84 31.21 25.91
CA GLN A 325 7.90 31.73 27.28
C GLN A 325 7.66 33.26 27.32
N ARG A 326 8.31 34.02 26.41
CA ARG A 326 8.17 35.49 26.32
C ARG A 326 6.76 35.91 25.94
N LEU A 327 6.05 35.08 25.18
CA LEU A 327 4.70 35.37 24.72
C LEU A 327 3.74 35.70 25.88
N PHE A 328 3.94 35.13 27.07
CA PHE A 328 3.07 35.41 28.24
C PHE A 328 3.23 36.82 28.78
N THR A 329 4.41 37.43 28.67
CA THR A 329 4.73 38.75 29.26
C THR A 329 4.87 39.85 28.23
N ALA A 330 5.19 39.54 26.98
CA ALA A 330 5.41 40.50 25.90
C ALA A 330 4.15 41.31 25.57
N LYS A 331 4.33 42.58 25.29
CA LYS A 331 3.27 43.50 24.83
C LYS A 331 3.27 43.68 23.31
N THR A 332 4.36 43.34 22.64
CA THR A 332 4.53 43.46 21.20
C THR A 332 5.14 42.17 20.62
N ILE A 333 4.96 41.97 19.31
CA ILE A 333 5.56 40.84 18.58
C ILE A 333 7.09 40.92 18.60
N GLN A 334 7.63 42.12 18.49
CA GLN A 334 9.07 42.39 18.52
C GLN A 334 9.72 41.93 19.83
N GLU A 335 9.08 42.15 20.96
CA GLU A 335 9.57 41.68 22.27
C GLU A 335 9.67 40.16 22.36
N VAL A 336 8.89 39.45 21.57
CA VAL A 336 8.96 37.98 21.50
C VAL A 336 10.11 37.53 20.60
N ILE A 337 10.32 38.15 19.44
CA ILE A 337 11.17 37.66 18.33
C ILE A 337 12.57 38.29 18.34
N GLU A 338 12.71 39.63 18.56
CA GLU A 338 13.97 40.35 18.37
C GLU A 338 15.15 39.93 19.26
N PRO A 339 14.98 39.57 20.55
CA PRO A 339 16.09 39.03 21.33
C PRO A 339 16.71 37.73 20.76
N SER A 340 16.02 37.11 19.82
CA SER A 340 16.45 35.86 19.18
C SER A 340 17.17 36.11 17.84
N LEU A 341 17.09 37.33 17.29
CA LEU A 341 17.74 37.73 16.05
C LEU A 341 19.12 38.36 16.27
N SER A 342 19.51 38.64 17.52
CA SER A 342 20.83 39.16 17.83
C SER A 342 21.90 38.12 17.52
N PRO A 343 22.94 38.41 16.70
CA PRO A 343 24.00 37.46 16.41
C PRO A 343 24.69 37.05 17.72
N LYS A 344 24.89 35.74 17.92
CA LYS A 344 25.75 35.22 18.98
C LYS A 344 27.11 35.91 18.82
N ALA A 345 27.47 36.78 19.78
CA ALA A 345 28.81 37.30 19.85
C ALA A 345 29.80 36.10 19.90
N SER A 346 30.65 36.03 18.89
CA SER A 346 31.74 35.08 18.80
C SER A 346 32.68 35.34 19.99
N THR A 347 32.72 34.42 20.94
CA THR A 347 33.81 34.27 21.90
C THR A 347 34.67 33.10 21.52
#